data_3af5b47858865c7cf0ae1cb235093f0c
#
_entry.id   3af5b47858865c7cf0ae1cb235093f0c
#
_cell.length_a   1.000
_cell.length_b   1.000
_cell.length_c   1.000
_cell.angle_alpha   90.00
_cell.angle_beta   90.00
_cell.angle_gamma   90.00
#
_symmetry.space_group_name_H-M   'P 1'
#
loop_
_entity.id
_entity.type
_entity.pdbx_description
1 polymer ?
#
loop_
_entity_poly.entity_id
_entity_poly.type
_entity_poly.pdbx_seq_one_letter_code
_entity_poly.pdbx_strand_id
1 'polypeptide(L)'
;GPIFVTIASIVFLSEKVGVKRWSAVFLGFLGMLLIVQPAFIDLNYYYITPIVFCVFFACVAISVRSLSKTEANYTIAFYFTFLCTILGLSTILFNDWVMPTPLDFLLFLVLGLCGSVANLLLTQSYRLAEASLVTPIKYLSLVFAILFGYFIWSEVPKILTLLGAALVIISSLIIFMRENKLKKQ
;
A
#
# COMPACT_ATOMS: atom_id res chain seq x y z
N GLY A 1 5.95 -3.04 -4.13
CA GLY A 1 5.44 -3.44 -2.81
C GLY A 1 4.83 -4.84 -2.82
N PRO A 2 3.68 -5.09 -3.49
CA PRO A 2 2.93 -6.35 -3.35
C PRO A 2 3.71 -7.62 -3.70
N ILE A 3 4.57 -7.61 -4.69
CA ILE A 3 5.42 -8.78 -5.04
C ILE A 3 6.32 -9.16 -3.86
N PHE A 4 7.00 -8.17 -3.26
CA PHE A 4 7.88 -8.39 -2.11
C PHE A 4 7.11 -8.92 -0.89
N VAL A 5 5.92 -8.39 -0.63
CA VAL A 5 5.05 -8.89 0.46
C VAL A 5 4.61 -10.33 0.19
N THR A 6 4.24 -10.66 -1.05
CA THR A 6 3.85 -12.03 -1.43
C THR A 6 5.01 -13.02 -1.23
N ILE A 7 6.21 -12.66 -1.65
CA ILE A 7 7.42 -13.48 -1.42
C ILE A 7 7.69 -13.63 0.09
N ALA A 8 7.67 -12.51 0.82
CA ALA A 8 7.91 -12.52 2.26
C ALA A 8 6.84 -13.32 3.03
N SER A 9 5.57 -13.29 2.60
CA SER A 9 4.50 -14.05 3.24
C SER A 9 4.67 -15.58 3.06
N ILE A 10 5.20 -16.01 1.92
CA ILE A 10 5.54 -17.43 1.70
C ILE A 10 6.68 -17.84 2.63
N VAL A 11 7.74 -17.03 2.72
CA VAL A 11 8.96 -17.36 3.46
C VAL A 11 8.73 -17.32 4.97
N PHE A 12 8.10 -16.24 5.47
CA PHE A 12 8.00 -15.98 6.92
C PHE A 12 6.68 -16.44 7.54
N LEU A 13 5.58 -16.44 6.79
CA LEU A 13 4.26 -16.82 7.29
C LEU A 13 3.80 -18.19 6.79
N SER A 14 4.59 -18.85 5.94
CA SER A 14 4.24 -20.14 5.31
C SER A 14 2.89 -20.10 4.59
N GLU A 15 2.50 -18.94 4.04
CA GLU A 15 1.26 -18.79 3.29
C GLU A 15 1.35 -19.56 1.96
N LYS A 16 0.30 -20.34 1.64
CA LYS A 16 0.23 -21.08 0.37
C LYS A 16 -0.30 -20.20 -0.75
N VAL A 17 0.62 -19.70 -1.57
CA VAL A 17 0.29 -18.83 -2.71
C VAL A 17 0.18 -19.66 -3.99
N GLY A 18 -1.05 -19.89 -4.45
CA GLY A 18 -1.30 -20.64 -5.70
C GLY A 18 -1.10 -19.77 -6.95
N VAL A 19 -1.02 -20.43 -8.13
CA VAL A 19 -0.78 -19.81 -9.43
C VAL A 19 -1.73 -18.63 -9.72
N LYS A 20 -3.00 -18.73 -9.34
CA LYS A 20 -3.99 -17.64 -9.55
C LYS A 20 -3.69 -16.38 -8.75
N ARG A 21 -3.08 -16.48 -7.56
CA ARG A 21 -2.62 -15.30 -6.80
C ARG A 21 -1.38 -14.68 -7.45
N TRP A 22 -0.45 -15.53 -7.89
CA TRP A 22 0.72 -15.05 -8.62
C TRP A 22 0.32 -14.31 -9.90
N SER A 23 -0.60 -14.88 -10.70
CA SER A 23 -1.08 -14.21 -11.92
C SER A 23 -1.73 -12.86 -11.62
N ALA A 24 -2.52 -12.76 -10.54
CA ALA A 24 -3.10 -11.49 -10.14
C ALA A 24 -2.04 -10.47 -9.68
N VAL A 25 -1.05 -10.90 -8.88
CA VAL A 25 0.05 -10.03 -8.43
C VAL A 25 0.83 -9.49 -9.64
N PHE A 26 1.16 -10.34 -10.61
CA PHE A 26 1.85 -9.92 -11.84
C PHE A 26 1.00 -9.00 -12.70
N LEU A 27 -0.30 -9.30 -12.85
CA LEU A 27 -1.22 -8.46 -13.63
C LEU A 27 -1.35 -7.07 -13.02
N GLY A 28 -1.51 -6.99 -11.69
CA GLY A 28 -1.54 -5.72 -10.96
C GLY A 28 -0.21 -4.95 -11.05
N PHE A 29 0.92 -5.67 -11.05
CA PHE A 29 2.24 -5.07 -11.25
C PHE A 29 2.41 -4.48 -12.66
N LEU A 30 1.99 -5.20 -13.69
CA LEU A 30 1.96 -4.69 -15.07
C LEU A 30 1.07 -3.45 -15.19
N GLY A 31 -0.12 -3.49 -14.59
CA GLY A 31 -1.01 -2.33 -14.52
C GLY A 31 -0.35 -1.12 -13.87
N MET A 32 0.36 -1.33 -12.73
CA MET A 32 1.12 -0.29 -12.05
C MET A 32 2.23 0.30 -12.94
N LEU A 33 2.97 -0.54 -13.67
CA LEU A 33 4.00 -0.06 -14.59
C LEU A 33 3.42 0.81 -15.71
N LEU A 34 2.24 0.46 -16.26
CA LEU A 34 1.56 1.26 -17.27
C LEU A 34 1.06 2.60 -16.71
N ILE A 35 0.63 2.66 -15.44
CA ILE A 35 0.20 3.89 -14.79
C ILE A 35 1.39 4.82 -14.53
N VAL A 36 2.43 4.29 -13.90
CA VAL A 36 3.61 5.07 -13.48
C VAL A 36 4.47 5.48 -14.66
N GLN A 37 4.49 4.67 -15.72
CA GLN A 37 5.31 4.92 -16.93
C GLN A 37 6.74 5.35 -16.58
N PRO A 38 7.50 4.51 -15.84
CA PRO A 38 8.83 4.90 -15.39
C PRO A 38 9.70 5.23 -16.61
N ALA A 39 10.22 6.46 -16.64
CA ALA A 39 11.19 6.86 -17.65
C ALA A 39 12.52 6.19 -17.30
N PHE A 40 12.84 5.08 -17.97
CA PHE A 40 14.11 4.35 -17.80
C PHE A 40 15.32 5.09 -18.43
N ILE A 41 15.19 6.39 -18.71
CA ILE A 41 16.15 7.14 -19.53
C ILE A 41 17.45 7.41 -18.76
N ASP A 42 17.40 7.55 -17.43
CA ASP A 42 18.59 7.74 -16.59
C ASP A 42 18.58 6.79 -15.39
N LEU A 43 19.29 5.66 -15.52
CA LEU A 43 19.55 4.75 -14.40
C LEU A 43 20.48 5.43 -13.40
N ASN A 44 19.92 6.12 -12.42
CA ASN A 44 20.67 6.73 -11.32
C ASN A 44 20.48 5.89 -10.04
N TYR A 45 21.43 5.97 -9.10
CA TYR A 45 21.37 5.25 -7.81
C TYR A 45 20.11 5.57 -6.99
N TYR A 46 19.39 6.65 -7.29
CA TYR A 46 18.10 6.98 -6.69
C TYR A 46 17.02 5.90 -6.88
N TYR A 47 17.13 5.03 -7.90
CA TYR A 47 16.18 3.92 -8.11
C TYR A 47 16.33 2.79 -7.06
N ILE A 48 17.44 2.77 -6.31
CA ILE A 48 17.64 1.82 -5.21
C ILE A 48 16.68 2.13 -4.05
N THR A 49 16.40 3.42 -3.78
CA THR A 49 15.54 3.85 -2.68
C THR A 49 14.13 3.23 -2.70
N PRO A 50 13.37 3.22 -3.81
CA PRO A 50 12.08 2.53 -3.89
C PRO A 50 12.17 1.02 -3.66
N ILE A 51 13.26 0.38 -4.08
CA ILE A 51 13.46 -1.06 -3.86
C ILE A 51 13.65 -1.34 -2.38
N VAL A 52 14.54 -0.59 -1.72
CA VAL A 52 14.77 -0.67 -0.27
C VAL A 52 13.47 -0.42 0.50
N PHE A 53 12.72 0.62 0.10
CA PHE A 53 11.39 0.89 0.67
C PHE A 53 10.44 -0.31 0.53
N CYS A 54 10.39 -0.98 -0.63
CA CYS A 54 9.54 -2.15 -0.84
C CYS A 54 9.91 -3.32 0.08
N VAL A 55 11.21 -3.51 0.36
CA VAL A 55 11.67 -4.54 1.31
C VAL A 55 11.22 -4.22 2.73
N PHE A 56 11.46 -3.00 3.21
CA PHE A 56 10.99 -2.57 4.53
C PHE A 56 9.48 -2.62 4.65
N PHE A 57 8.75 -2.20 3.62
CA PHE A 57 7.29 -2.29 3.57
C PHE A 57 6.81 -3.74 3.69
N ALA A 58 7.49 -4.69 3.03
CA ALA A 58 7.18 -6.11 3.16
C ALA A 58 7.42 -6.60 4.61
N CYS A 59 8.53 -6.22 5.24
CA CYS A 59 8.80 -6.54 6.64
C CYS A 59 7.70 -6.00 7.57
N VAL A 60 7.27 -4.75 7.38
CA VAL A 60 6.17 -4.16 8.16
C VAL A 60 4.86 -4.95 7.95
N ALA A 61 4.49 -5.26 6.70
CA ALA A 61 3.26 -5.99 6.41
C ALA A 61 3.25 -7.39 7.08
N ILE A 62 4.38 -8.11 7.04
CA ILE A 62 4.53 -9.41 7.69
C ILE A 62 4.47 -9.28 9.21
N SER A 63 5.14 -8.29 9.79
CA SER A 63 5.12 -8.03 11.23
C SER A 63 3.71 -7.70 11.72
N VAL A 64 3.00 -6.81 11.03
CA VAL A 64 1.59 -6.47 11.35
C VAL A 64 0.71 -7.72 11.23
N ARG A 65 0.86 -8.53 10.19
CA ARG A 65 0.11 -9.78 10.03
C ARG A 65 0.41 -10.78 11.14
N SER A 66 1.65 -10.89 11.58
CA SER A 66 2.03 -11.78 12.69
C SER A 66 1.46 -11.30 14.02
N LEU A 67 1.66 -10.01 14.35
CA LEU A 67 1.16 -9.41 15.59
C LEU A 67 -0.37 -9.36 15.64
N SER A 68 -1.05 -9.21 14.53
CA SER A 68 -2.52 -9.15 14.49
C SER A 68 -3.21 -10.46 14.95
N LYS A 69 -2.46 -11.55 15.12
CA LYS A 69 -2.97 -12.81 15.66
C LYS A 69 -3.01 -12.82 17.20
N THR A 70 -2.14 -12.06 17.84
CA THR A 70 -1.96 -12.04 19.30
C THR A 70 -2.42 -10.73 19.92
N GLU A 71 -2.23 -9.61 19.23
CA GLU A 71 -2.47 -8.28 19.74
C GLU A 71 -3.76 -7.65 19.18
N ALA A 72 -4.34 -6.71 19.91
CA ALA A 72 -5.49 -5.96 19.44
C ALA A 72 -5.08 -4.95 18.34
N ASN A 73 -5.97 -4.72 17.37
CA ASN A 73 -5.67 -3.83 16.24
C ASN A 73 -5.30 -2.41 16.65
N TYR A 74 -5.97 -1.87 17.68
CA TYR A 74 -5.70 -0.53 18.19
C TYR A 74 -4.33 -0.44 18.85
N THR A 75 -3.85 -1.52 19.49
CA THR A 75 -2.51 -1.59 20.08
C THR A 75 -1.45 -1.49 19.00
N ILE A 76 -1.57 -2.31 17.95
CA ILE A 76 -0.62 -2.31 16.82
C ILE A 76 -0.61 -0.93 16.14
N ALA A 77 -1.79 -0.38 15.85
CA ALA A 77 -1.92 0.92 15.22
C ALA A 77 -1.36 2.05 16.08
N PHE A 78 -1.58 2.01 17.40
CA PHE A 78 -1.07 3.01 18.33
C PHE A 78 0.47 3.02 18.35
N TYR A 79 1.11 1.86 18.60
CA TYR A 79 2.57 1.81 18.68
C TYR A 79 3.23 2.16 17.34
N PHE A 80 2.65 1.73 16.23
CA PHE A 80 3.13 2.12 14.89
C PHE A 80 3.07 3.63 14.70
N THR A 81 1.92 4.26 14.97
CA THR A 81 1.74 5.70 14.81
C THR A 81 2.61 6.49 15.79
N PHE A 82 2.71 6.02 17.05
CA PHE A 82 3.56 6.63 18.08
C PHE A 82 5.03 6.65 17.67
N LEU A 83 5.55 5.52 17.19
CA LEU A 83 6.93 5.45 16.70
C LEU A 83 7.16 6.37 15.50
N CYS A 84 6.23 6.39 14.53
CA CYS A 84 6.30 7.30 13.39
C CYS A 84 6.28 8.77 13.82
N THR A 85 5.50 9.11 14.86
CA THR A 85 5.45 10.47 15.41
C THR A 85 6.78 10.86 16.03
N ILE A 86 7.41 9.97 16.83
CA ILE A 86 8.74 10.25 17.44
C ILE A 86 9.79 10.43 16.33
N LEU A 87 9.80 9.56 15.33
CA LEU A 87 10.73 9.68 14.20
C LEU A 87 10.47 10.96 13.40
N GLY A 88 9.21 11.33 13.18
CA GLY A 88 8.85 12.59 12.53
C GLY A 88 9.32 13.81 13.34
N LEU A 89 9.10 13.81 14.65
CA LEU A 89 9.56 14.89 15.52
C LEU A 89 11.10 14.99 15.56
N SER A 90 11.82 13.89 15.45
CA SER A 90 13.28 13.91 15.41
C SER A 90 13.84 14.66 14.21
N THR A 91 13.09 14.79 13.12
CA THR A 91 13.50 15.53 11.92
C THR A 91 13.64 17.05 12.17
N ILE A 92 12.99 17.57 13.22
CA ILE A 92 13.13 18.98 13.65
C ILE A 92 14.58 19.30 14.00
N LEU A 93 15.33 18.32 14.49
CA LEU A 93 16.74 18.50 14.87
C LEU A 93 17.67 18.67 13.67
N PHE A 94 17.23 18.31 12.47
CA PHE A 94 18.05 18.27 11.27
C PHE A 94 17.58 19.23 10.16
N ASN A 95 16.40 19.84 10.32
CA ASN A 95 15.79 20.70 9.31
C ASN A 95 15.21 21.94 9.96
N ASP A 96 15.17 23.05 9.22
CA ASP A 96 14.50 24.26 9.62
C ASP A 96 12.99 24.01 9.75
N TRP A 97 12.46 24.35 10.92
CA TRP A 97 11.04 24.19 11.20
C TRP A 97 10.25 25.38 10.66
N VAL A 98 9.32 25.12 9.76
CA VAL A 98 8.36 26.09 9.26
C VAL A 98 7.05 25.93 10.02
N MET A 99 6.59 27.00 10.68
CA MET A 99 5.31 26.96 11.41
C MET A 99 4.15 26.83 10.42
N PRO A 100 3.30 25.80 10.57
CA PRO A 100 2.14 25.61 9.72
C PRO A 100 1.12 26.75 9.90
N THR A 101 0.43 27.11 8.81
CA THR A 101 -0.70 28.04 8.88
C THR A 101 -1.94 27.37 9.56
N PRO A 102 -2.93 28.14 10.03
CA PRO A 102 -4.16 27.57 10.59
C PRO A 102 -4.88 26.62 9.61
N LEU A 103 -4.81 26.89 8.30
CA LEU A 103 -5.36 26.01 7.27
C LEU A 103 -4.58 24.69 7.19
N ASP A 104 -3.25 24.75 7.28
CA ASP A 104 -2.42 23.53 7.29
C ASP A 104 -2.74 22.64 8.50
N PHE A 105 -2.98 23.25 9.68
CA PHE A 105 -3.40 22.51 10.86
C PHE A 105 -4.72 21.77 10.64
N LEU A 106 -5.70 22.43 10.02
CA LEU A 106 -6.97 21.79 9.67
C LEU A 106 -6.76 20.61 8.70
N LEU A 107 -5.94 20.81 7.67
CA LEU A 107 -5.60 19.76 6.70
C LEU A 107 -4.85 18.60 7.37
N PHE A 108 -3.90 18.87 8.26
CA PHE A 108 -3.19 17.82 9.02
C PHE A 108 -4.14 17.04 9.93
N LEU A 109 -5.13 17.70 10.54
CA LEU A 109 -6.13 17.03 11.35
C LEU A 109 -6.98 16.07 10.50
N VAL A 110 -7.45 16.52 9.35
CA VAL A 110 -8.21 15.67 8.41
C VAL A 110 -7.37 14.50 7.92
N LEU A 111 -6.11 14.75 7.50
CA LEU A 111 -5.18 13.69 7.09
C LEU A 111 -4.90 12.70 8.21
N GLY A 112 -4.69 13.19 9.43
CA GLY A 112 -4.46 12.35 10.60
C GLY A 112 -5.64 11.47 10.94
N LEU A 113 -6.88 11.99 10.89
CA LEU A 113 -8.09 11.21 11.10
C LEU A 113 -8.28 10.15 10.02
N CYS A 114 -8.20 10.54 8.75
CA CYS A 114 -8.32 9.61 7.62
C CYS A 114 -7.22 8.53 7.66
N GLY A 115 -5.98 8.94 7.95
CA GLY A 115 -4.85 8.03 8.09
C GLY A 115 -4.99 7.04 9.23
N SER A 116 -5.49 7.50 10.39
CA SER A 116 -5.75 6.63 11.55
C SER A 116 -6.82 5.59 11.27
N VAL A 117 -7.94 6.00 10.66
CA VAL A 117 -9.00 5.08 10.24
C VAL A 117 -8.46 4.07 9.22
N ALA A 118 -7.73 4.54 8.22
CA ALA A 118 -7.13 3.68 7.20
C ALA A 118 -6.15 2.67 7.80
N ASN A 119 -5.32 3.08 8.77
CA ASN A 119 -4.38 2.20 9.46
C ASN A 119 -5.08 1.12 10.28
N LEU A 120 -6.15 1.48 11.02
CA LEU A 120 -6.97 0.52 11.76
C LEU A 120 -7.64 -0.50 10.83
N LEU A 121 -8.24 -0.04 9.72
CA LEU A 121 -8.88 -0.91 8.74
C LEU A 121 -7.86 -1.82 8.06
N LEU A 122 -6.66 -1.32 7.77
CA LEU A 122 -5.58 -2.11 7.19
C LEU A 122 -5.10 -3.20 8.15
N THR A 123 -4.89 -2.84 9.42
CA THR A 123 -4.50 -3.81 10.46
C THR A 123 -5.58 -4.88 10.62
N GLN A 124 -6.85 -4.49 10.62
CA GLN A 124 -7.97 -5.41 10.65
C GLN A 124 -7.98 -6.33 9.41
N SER A 125 -7.68 -5.80 8.24
CA SER A 125 -7.60 -6.60 7.00
C SER A 125 -6.52 -7.68 7.10
N TYR A 126 -5.36 -7.35 7.65
CA TYR A 126 -4.28 -8.32 7.89
C TYR A 126 -4.62 -9.34 8.98
N ARG A 127 -5.53 -9.03 9.91
CA ARG A 127 -6.05 -9.99 10.88
C ARG A 127 -7.00 -11.00 10.24
N LEU A 128 -7.88 -10.54 9.34
CA LEU A 128 -8.94 -11.34 8.74
C LEU A 128 -8.49 -12.15 7.52
N ALA A 129 -7.40 -11.72 6.86
CA ALA A 129 -6.95 -12.32 5.60
C ALA A 129 -5.42 -12.40 5.51
N GLU A 130 -4.94 -13.31 4.67
CA GLU A 130 -3.51 -13.48 4.39
C GLU A 130 -2.88 -12.21 3.80
N ALA A 131 -1.61 -11.93 4.13
CA ALA A 131 -0.91 -10.74 3.64
C ALA A 131 -0.76 -10.74 2.11
N SER A 132 -0.54 -11.91 1.53
CA SER A 132 -0.47 -12.12 0.08
C SER A 132 -1.78 -11.83 -0.65
N LEU A 133 -2.90 -11.81 0.06
CA LEU A 133 -4.23 -11.50 -0.47
C LEU A 133 -4.57 -10.02 -0.32
N VAL A 134 -4.28 -9.42 0.84
CA VAL A 134 -4.60 -8.01 1.15
C VAL A 134 -3.74 -7.07 0.31
N THR A 135 -2.47 -7.40 0.14
CA THR A 135 -1.50 -6.45 -0.44
C THR A 135 -1.74 -6.10 -1.90
N PRO A 136 -2.11 -7.03 -2.82
CA PRO A 136 -2.42 -6.65 -4.20
C PRO A 136 -3.63 -5.73 -4.35
N ILE A 137 -4.59 -5.80 -3.41
CA ILE A 137 -5.77 -4.92 -3.41
C ILE A 137 -5.35 -3.45 -3.23
N LYS A 138 -4.21 -3.19 -2.59
CA LYS A 138 -3.66 -1.83 -2.46
C LYS A 138 -3.35 -1.15 -3.80
N TYR A 139 -3.19 -1.91 -4.87
CA TYR A 139 -3.06 -1.30 -6.20
C TYR A 139 -4.28 -0.46 -6.59
N LEU A 140 -5.48 -0.73 -6.01
CA LEU A 140 -6.67 0.09 -6.23
C LEU A 140 -6.47 1.55 -5.82
N SER A 141 -5.56 1.84 -4.89
CA SER A 141 -5.22 3.22 -4.52
C SER A 141 -4.73 4.04 -5.72
N LEU A 142 -4.08 3.40 -6.70
CA LEU A 142 -3.65 4.06 -7.94
C LEU A 142 -4.84 4.49 -8.79
N VAL A 143 -5.90 3.71 -8.81
CA VAL A 143 -7.15 4.06 -9.52
C VAL A 143 -7.79 5.26 -8.86
N PHE A 144 -7.87 5.30 -7.53
CA PHE A 144 -8.37 6.46 -6.80
C PHE A 144 -7.48 7.70 -7.01
N ALA A 145 -6.16 7.53 -7.06
CA ALA A 145 -5.25 8.63 -7.36
C ALA A 145 -5.53 9.24 -8.75
N ILE A 146 -5.78 8.41 -9.77
CA ILE A 146 -6.16 8.89 -11.11
C ILE A 146 -7.49 9.65 -11.07
N LEU A 147 -8.49 9.13 -10.35
CA LEU A 147 -9.79 9.80 -10.22
C LEU A 147 -9.64 11.16 -9.53
N PHE A 148 -8.91 11.23 -8.43
CA PHE A 148 -8.66 12.50 -7.73
C PHE A 148 -7.83 13.46 -8.56
N GLY A 149 -6.81 12.99 -9.29
CA GLY A 149 -6.03 13.79 -10.24
C GLY A 149 -6.92 14.44 -11.29
N TYR A 150 -7.86 13.69 -11.85
CA TYR A 150 -8.80 14.19 -12.82
C TYR A 150 -9.79 15.22 -12.22
N PHE A 151 -10.45 14.88 -11.10
CA PHE A 151 -11.52 15.74 -10.55
C PHE A 151 -11.00 16.96 -9.79
N ILE A 152 -9.85 16.87 -9.13
CA ILE A 152 -9.32 17.96 -8.29
C ILE A 152 -8.34 18.85 -9.06
N TRP A 153 -7.46 18.22 -9.85
CA TRP A 153 -6.39 18.93 -10.58
C TRP A 153 -6.64 19.03 -12.08
N SER A 154 -7.78 18.51 -12.60
CA SER A 154 -8.11 18.48 -14.03
C SER A 154 -7.04 17.80 -14.89
N GLU A 155 -6.29 16.86 -14.32
CA GLU A 155 -5.29 16.09 -15.03
C GLU A 155 -5.97 15.04 -15.92
N VAL A 156 -5.82 15.17 -17.24
CA VAL A 156 -6.38 14.18 -18.18
C VAL A 156 -5.47 12.96 -18.26
N PRO A 157 -5.95 11.77 -17.81
CA PRO A 157 -5.13 10.58 -17.83
C PRO A 157 -4.82 10.12 -19.26
N LYS A 158 -3.58 9.74 -19.51
CA LYS A 158 -3.17 9.16 -20.81
C LYS A 158 -3.83 7.80 -21.01
N ILE A 159 -3.97 7.37 -22.27
CA ILE A 159 -4.58 6.07 -22.60
C ILE A 159 -3.88 4.90 -21.91
N LEU A 160 -2.55 4.95 -21.79
CA LEU A 160 -1.76 3.94 -21.09
C LEU A 160 -2.09 3.88 -19.58
N THR A 161 -2.35 5.02 -18.97
CA THR A 161 -2.78 5.12 -17.57
C THR A 161 -4.14 4.46 -17.36
N LEU A 162 -5.09 4.66 -18.29
CA LEU A 162 -6.41 4.03 -18.26
C LEU A 162 -6.31 2.50 -18.46
N LEU A 163 -5.49 2.05 -19.40
CA LEU A 163 -5.24 0.62 -19.58
C LEU A 163 -4.61 -0.02 -18.33
N GLY A 164 -3.64 0.67 -17.72
CA GLY A 164 -3.05 0.23 -16.45
C GLY A 164 -4.06 0.15 -15.32
N ALA A 165 -4.96 1.13 -15.20
CA ALA A 165 -6.04 1.13 -14.21
C ALA A 165 -7.00 -0.06 -14.42
N ALA A 166 -7.37 -0.36 -15.67
CA ALA A 166 -8.19 -1.53 -16.01
C ALA A 166 -7.51 -2.84 -15.58
N LEU A 167 -6.22 -3.01 -15.83
CA LEU A 167 -5.46 -4.20 -15.40
C LEU A 167 -5.44 -4.33 -13.87
N VAL A 168 -5.28 -3.23 -13.14
CA VAL A 168 -5.30 -3.22 -11.67
C VAL A 168 -6.67 -3.65 -11.13
N ILE A 169 -7.75 -3.14 -11.72
CA ILE A 169 -9.12 -3.52 -11.35
C ILE A 169 -9.34 -5.02 -11.61
N ILE A 170 -8.97 -5.51 -12.80
CA ILE A 170 -9.09 -6.93 -13.16
C ILE A 170 -8.29 -7.81 -12.19
N SER A 171 -7.05 -7.43 -11.85
CA SER A 171 -6.22 -8.11 -10.86
C SER A 171 -6.95 -8.24 -9.50
N SER A 172 -7.51 -7.15 -9.03
CA SER A 172 -8.22 -7.10 -7.74
C SER A 172 -9.49 -7.96 -7.77
N LEU A 173 -10.23 -7.95 -8.88
CA LEU A 173 -11.42 -8.79 -9.08
C LEU A 173 -11.08 -10.29 -9.11
N ILE A 174 -9.98 -10.69 -9.75
CA ILE A 174 -9.53 -12.10 -9.77
C ILE A 174 -9.30 -12.60 -8.33
N ILE A 175 -8.65 -11.78 -7.50
CA ILE A 175 -8.40 -12.11 -6.09
C ILE A 175 -9.72 -12.24 -5.33
N PHE A 176 -10.61 -11.26 -5.46
CA PHE A 176 -11.91 -11.23 -4.77
C PHE A 176 -12.80 -12.42 -5.14
N MET A 177 -12.94 -12.70 -6.44
CA MET A 177 -13.77 -13.82 -6.92
C MET A 177 -13.26 -15.18 -6.45
N ARG A 178 -11.93 -15.33 -6.39
CA ARG A 178 -11.33 -16.58 -5.89
C ARG A 178 -11.60 -16.78 -4.40
N GLU A 179 -11.42 -15.73 -3.60
CA GLU A 179 -11.63 -15.82 -2.15
C GLU A 179 -13.07 -16.18 -1.81
N ASN A 180 -14.02 -15.59 -2.52
CA ASN A 180 -15.44 -15.92 -2.35
C ASN A 180 -15.77 -17.40 -2.71
N LYS A 181 -15.03 -18.01 -3.65
CA LYS A 181 -15.19 -19.43 -3.97
C LYS A 181 -14.60 -20.33 -2.88
N LEU A 182 -13.49 -19.95 -2.27
CA LEU A 182 -12.86 -20.75 -1.21
C LEU A 182 -13.65 -20.71 0.11
N LYS A 183 -14.37 -19.61 0.39
CA LYS A 183 -15.23 -19.51 1.59
C LYS A 183 -16.53 -20.31 1.47
N LYS A 184 -16.92 -20.73 0.26
CA LYS A 184 -18.14 -21.51 0.00
C LYS A 184 -17.90 -23.03 -0.05
N GLN A 185 -16.64 -23.46 0.03
CA GLN A 185 -16.22 -24.86 0.14
C GLN A 185 -15.82 -25.20 1.59
#